data_4f3bdf5de1ea38a9a17d5173c6442d6c
#
_entry.id   4f3bdf5de1ea38a9a17d5173c6442d6c
#
_cell.length_a   1.000
_cell.length_b   1.000
_cell.length_c   1.000
_cell.angle_alpha   90.00
_cell.angle_beta   90.00
_cell.angle_gamma   90.00
#
_symmetry.space_group_name_H-M   'P 1'
#
loop_
_entity.id
_entity.type
_entity.pdbx_description
1 polymer ?
#
loop_
_entity_poly.entity_id
_entity_poly.type
_entity_poly.pdbx_seq_one_letter_code
_entity_poly.pdbx_strand_id
1 'polypeptide(L)'
;MNGFMNFLQKNWGAKFFSVVGAIILWFFVMNQENPYLENRVTVPVVLDNAPENCHINYSEEKVRVKLRGKRSAFLAVPVSEYAAKIDLAGITEGEHKLPLQIKIPAGLEVVSVSPEEISVSVEPIIKRILPVSIVSTGTLDDGAVVAKNVPESTNVEISGPRLAVERVKKVIASVPLSGSNSFAVEVPLSPVDDKGKKVKGITLEKQSMLINVMVSKGMAKKEIGVRPVFTTDLPEGYSFGGARVTPSVVTIEGSATTLAKVNELGTVPISLAGMTKPFSRIVRILLPGGVVSSAIEVTVEVDILRKD
;
A
#
# COMPACT_ATOMS: atom_id res chain seq x y z
N MET A 1 15.46 -97.92 9.87
CA MET A 1 14.36 -97.17 9.23
C MET A 1 12.97 -97.42 9.89
N ASN A 2 12.78 -98.48 10.69
CA ASN A 2 11.47 -98.82 11.26
C ASN A 2 11.08 -98.01 12.53
N GLY A 3 12.02 -97.46 13.25
CA GLY A 3 11.71 -96.65 14.45
C GLY A 3 11.04 -95.29 14.23
N PHE A 4 11.36 -94.64 13.10
CA PHE A 4 10.81 -93.32 12.76
C PHE A 4 9.37 -93.43 12.23
N MET A 5 9.01 -94.50 11.50
CA MET A 5 7.67 -94.72 11.04
C MET A 5 6.70 -95.14 12.24
N ASN A 6 7.14 -95.95 13.18
CA ASN A 6 6.38 -96.22 14.36
C ASN A 6 6.16 -94.97 15.27
N PHE A 7 7.12 -94.06 15.28
CA PHE A 7 6.95 -92.80 16.03
C PHE A 7 5.91 -91.91 15.35
N LEU A 8 5.85 -91.91 14.01
CA LEU A 8 4.86 -91.12 13.23
C LEU A 8 3.44 -91.68 13.40
N GLN A 9 3.25 -93.03 13.46
CA GLN A 9 1.95 -93.64 13.57
C GLN A 9 1.37 -93.64 15.01
N LYS A 10 2.22 -93.59 16.03
CA LYS A 10 1.77 -93.60 17.46
C LYS A 10 1.21 -92.23 17.78
N ASN A 11 -0.06 -92.12 18.18
CA ASN A 11 -0.80 -90.96 18.57
C ASN A 11 -0.96 -89.94 17.39
N TRP A 12 -1.22 -90.42 16.19
CA TRP A 12 -1.40 -89.58 14.99
C TRP A 12 -2.47 -88.48 15.16
N GLY A 13 -3.60 -88.79 15.84
CA GLY A 13 -4.62 -87.81 16.14
C GLY A 13 -4.11 -86.62 16.99
N ALA A 14 -3.33 -86.95 18.06
CA ALA A 14 -2.75 -85.91 18.94
C ALA A 14 -1.80 -84.99 18.15
N LYS A 15 -0.98 -85.54 17.23
CA LYS A 15 -0.07 -84.78 16.37
C LYS A 15 -0.82 -83.92 15.39
N PHE A 16 -1.89 -84.47 14.77
CA PHE A 16 -2.75 -83.70 13.86
C PHE A 16 -3.38 -82.50 14.57
N PHE A 17 -3.98 -82.73 15.77
CA PHE A 17 -4.55 -81.63 16.55
C PHE A 17 -3.50 -80.61 17.02
N SER A 18 -2.26 -81.02 17.30
CA SER A 18 -1.15 -80.13 17.65
C SER A 18 -0.73 -79.26 16.47
N VAL A 19 -0.67 -79.85 15.25
CA VAL A 19 -0.35 -79.11 14.04
C VAL A 19 -1.48 -78.12 13.69
N VAL A 20 -2.73 -78.56 13.75
CA VAL A 20 -3.90 -77.70 13.53
C VAL A 20 -3.92 -76.58 14.58
N GLY A 21 -3.68 -76.86 15.84
CA GLY A 21 -3.58 -75.83 16.89
C GLY A 21 -2.46 -74.86 16.66
N ALA A 22 -1.30 -75.37 16.24
CA ALA A 22 -0.17 -74.48 15.89
C ALA A 22 -0.49 -73.56 14.69
N ILE A 23 -1.17 -74.08 13.68
CA ILE A 23 -1.57 -73.26 12.52
C ILE A 23 -2.62 -72.22 12.93
N ILE A 24 -3.60 -72.59 13.77
CA ILE A 24 -4.59 -71.65 14.29
C ILE A 24 -3.90 -70.57 15.15
N LEU A 25 -2.99 -70.98 16.02
CA LEU A 25 -2.24 -70.02 16.85
C LEU A 25 -1.34 -69.12 16.02
N TRP A 26 -0.66 -69.68 15.03
CA TRP A 26 0.15 -68.90 14.07
C TRP A 26 -0.70 -67.90 13.32
N PHE A 27 -1.84 -68.30 12.79
CA PHE A 27 -2.77 -67.41 12.12
C PHE A 27 -3.32 -66.31 13.02
N PHE A 28 -3.62 -66.65 14.29
CA PHE A 28 -4.07 -65.71 15.29
C PHE A 28 -2.98 -64.67 15.61
N VAL A 29 -1.74 -65.13 15.84
CA VAL A 29 -0.60 -64.22 16.11
C VAL A 29 -0.28 -63.35 14.90
N MET A 30 -0.24 -63.93 13.70
CA MET A 30 -0.02 -63.17 12.46
C MET A 30 -1.10 -62.11 12.25
N ASN A 31 -2.35 -62.39 12.62
CA ASN A 31 -3.42 -61.41 12.52
C ASN A 31 -3.34 -60.31 13.59
N GLN A 32 -2.73 -60.58 14.74
CA GLN A 32 -2.49 -59.59 15.79
C GLN A 32 -1.28 -58.69 15.51
N GLU A 33 -0.24 -59.18 14.86
CA GLU A 33 0.98 -58.40 14.56
C GLU A 33 0.77 -57.30 13.50
N ASN A 34 -0.24 -57.48 12.62
CA ASN A 34 -0.52 -56.51 11.56
C ASN A 34 -2.04 -56.26 11.40
N PRO A 35 -2.66 -55.65 12.43
CA PRO A 35 -4.09 -55.39 12.41
C PRO A 35 -4.46 -54.34 11.40
N TYR A 36 -5.72 -54.39 10.92
CA TYR A 36 -6.31 -53.27 10.19
C TYR A 36 -6.56 -52.10 11.12
N LEU A 37 -6.08 -50.93 10.70
CA LEU A 37 -6.23 -49.67 11.44
C LEU A 37 -7.01 -48.70 10.58
N GLU A 38 -7.75 -47.83 11.25
CA GLU A 38 -8.31 -46.62 10.61
C GLU A 38 -7.56 -45.40 11.17
N ASN A 39 -7.00 -44.60 10.28
CA ASN A 39 -6.26 -43.40 10.68
C ASN A 39 -6.76 -42.22 9.90
N ARG A 40 -6.72 -41.02 10.53
CA ARG A 40 -7.04 -39.74 9.88
C ARG A 40 -5.75 -39.03 9.60
N VAL A 41 -5.52 -38.70 8.32
CA VAL A 41 -4.36 -37.94 7.89
C VAL A 41 -4.82 -36.65 7.22
N THR A 42 -4.03 -35.60 7.41
CA THR A 42 -4.23 -34.34 6.71
C THR A 42 -3.26 -34.29 5.54
N VAL A 43 -3.80 -34.16 4.33
CA VAL A 43 -3.01 -34.16 3.10
C VAL A 43 -3.13 -32.80 2.39
N PRO A 44 -2.06 -32.32 1.74
CA PRO A 44 -2.11 -31.09 0.97
C PRO A 44 -2.94 -31.30 -0.31
N VAL A 45 -3.59 -30.22 -0.72
CA VAL A 45 -4.26 -30.14 -2.02
C VAL A 45 -3.25 -29.73 -3.08
N VAL A 46 -3.19 -30.48 -4.17
CA VAL A 46 -2.30 -30.21 -5.33
C VAL A 46 -3.17 -30.02 -6.56
N LEU A 47 -2.93 -28.91 -7.25
CA LEU A 47 -3.62 -28.61 -8.51
C LEU A 47 -2.87 -29.28 -9.66
N ASP A 48 -3.60 -30.03 -10.48
CA ASP A 48 -3.10 -30.68 -11.69
C ASP A 48 -3.70 -30.00 -12.92
N ASN A 49 -2.95 -29.91 -14.04
CA ASN A 49 -3.40 -29.32 -15.31
C ASN A 49 -3.95 -27.88 -15.17
N ALA A 50 -3.33 -27.06 -14.30
CA ALA A 50 -3.75 -25.69 -14.11
C ALA A 50 -3.65 -24.89 -15.42
N PRO A 51 -4.70 -24.13 -15.83
CA PRO A 51 -4.64 -23.31 -17.02
C PRO A 51 -3.60 -22.21 -16.90
N GLU A 52 -2.87 -21.95 -17.98
CA GLU A 52 -1.89 -20.87 -18.04
C GLU A 52 -2.57 -19.50 -17.98
N ASN A 53 -1.89 -18.52 -17.41
CA ASN A 53 -2.37 -17.14 -17.27
C ASN A 53 -3.68 -16.98 -16.47
N CYS A 54 -3.93 -17.90 -15.55
CA CYS A 54 -5.04 -17.81 -14.62
C CYS A 54 -4.55 -17.76 -13.18
N HIS A 55 -5.27 -17.02 -12.37
CA HIS A 55 -5.15 -17.05 -10.91
C HIS A 55 -6.18 -18.03 -10.37
N ILE A 56 -5.72 -19.01 -9.61
CA ILE A 56 -6.58 -20.05 -9.05
C ILE A 56 -6.64 -19.85 -7.55
N ASN A 57 -7.84 -19.63 -7.06
CA ASN A 57 -8.12 -19.56 -5.64
C ASN A 57 -9.00 -20.75 -5.26
N TYR A 58 -8.70 -21.43 -4.16
CA TYR A 58 -9.46 -22.58 -3.68
C TYR A 58 -9.67 -22.52 -2.16
N SER A 59 -10.79 -23.10 -1.72
CA SER A 59 -11.29 -22.90 -0.37
C SER A 59 -10.43 -23.56 0.72
N GLU A 60 -9.73 -24.64 0.38
CA GLU A 60 -8.98 -25.44 1.37
C GLU A 60 -7.61 -25.88 0.82
N GLU A 61 -6.54 -25.47 1.45
CA GLU A 61 -5.16 -25.91 1.11
C GLU A 61 -4.86 -27.32 1.58
N LYS A 62 -5.62 -27.85 2.54
CA LYS A 62 -5.42 -29.16 3.13
C LYS A 62 -6.75 -29.82 3.43
N VAL A 63 -6.85 -31.12 3.18
CA VAL A 63 -8.05 -31.92 3.43
C VAL A 63 -7.77 -33.07 4.40
N ARG A 64 -8.80 -33.48 5.12
CA ARG A 64 -8.73 -34.62 6.03
C ARG A 64 -9.22 -35.86 5.33
N VAL A 65 -8.38 -36.87 5.28
CA VAL A 65 -8.68 -38.18 4.68
C VAL A 65 -8.66 -39.24 5.76
N LYS A 66 -9.73 -40.03 5.85
CA LYS A 66 -9.80 -41.21 6.70
C LYS A 66 -9.38 -42.41 5.87
N LEU A 67 -8.30 -43.06 6.27
CA LEU A 67 -7.70 -44.19 5.59
C LEU A 67 -7.86 -45.43 6.43
N ARG A 68 -8.02 -46.57 5.76
CA ARG A 68 -8.07 -47.91 6.37
C ARG A 68 -7.02 -48.80 5.71
N GLY A 69 -6.31 -49.56 6.48
CA GLY A 69 -5.34 -50.52 5.97
C GLY A 69 -4.56 -51.22 7.07
N LYS A 70 -3.66 -52.13 6.68
CA LYS A 70 -2.78 -52.80 7.63
C LYS A 70 -1.77 -51.82 8.21
N ARG A 71 -1.39 -52.02 9.47
CA ARG A 71 -0.39 -51.16 10.14
C ARG A 71 0.91 -51.01 9.33
N SER A 72 1.37 -52.10 8.70
CA SER A 72 2.56 -52.10 7.85
C SER A 72 2.46 -51.13 6.64
N ALA A 73 1.26 -50.99 6.05
CA ALA A 73 1.06 -50.10 4.92
C ALA A 73 1.17 -48.60 5.31
N PHE A 74 0.75 -48.25 6.53
CA PHE A 74 0.92 -46.89 7.06
C PHE A 74 2.39 -46.54 7.38
N LEU A 75 3.20 -47.57 7.71
CA LEU A 75 4.62 -47.40 8.04
C LEU A 75 5.52 -47.41 6.80
N ALA A 76 5.04 -47.95 5.68
CA ALA A 76 5.83 -48.17 4.46
C ALA A 76 6.13 -46.83 3.72
N VAL A 77 5.26 -45.83 3.87
CA VAL A 77 5.34 -44.57 3.10
C VAL A 77 5.07 -43.39 3.99
N PRO A 78 5.92 -42.35 3.99
CA PRO A 78 5.70 -41.16 4.78
C PRO A 78 4.46 -40.40 4.30
N VAL A 79 3.78 -39.71 5.23
CA VAL A 79 2.54 -38.92 4.94
C VAL A 79 2.77 -37.83 3.90
N SER A 80 4.02 -37.38 3.74
CA SER A 80 4.40 -36.38 2.73
C SER A 80 4.19 -36.83 1.28
N GLU A 81 4.05 -38.12 1.04
CA GLU A 81 3.75 -38.64 -0.30
C GLU A 81 2.25 -38.75 -0.60
N TYR A 82 1.41 -38.49 0.40
CA TYR A 82 -0.03 -38.46 0.21
C TYR A 82 -0.44 -37.08 -0.32
N ALA A 83 -1.29 -37.04 -1.34
CA ALA A 83 -1.80 -35.81 -1.90
C ALA A 83 -3.26 -35.94 -2.32
N ALA A 84 -4.01 -34.86 -2.15
CA ALA A 84 -5.33 -34.70 -2.72
C ALA A 84 -5.19 -33.86 -4.00
N LYS A 85 -5.44 -34.47 -5.16
CA LYS A 85 -5.31 -33.83 -6.45
C LYS A 85 -6.66 -33.30 -6.93
N ILE A 86 -6.63 -32.09 -7.52
CA ILE A 86 -7.75 -31.51 -8.26
C ILE A 86 -7.28 -31.38 -9.70
N ASP A 87 -8.02 -32.00 -10.61
CA ASP A 87 -7.76 -31.88 -12.04
C ASP A 87 -8.53 -30.68 -12.59
N LEU A 88 -7.77 -29.73 -13.15
CA LEU A 88 -8.29 -28.50 -13.76
C LEU A 88 -8.31 -28.54 -15.29
N ALA A 89 -8.16 -29.74 -15.90
CA ALA A 89 -8.18 -29.90 -17.32
C ALA A 89 -9.54 -29.44 -17.91
N GLY A 90 -9.50 -28.50 -18.84
CA GLY A 90 -10.70 -27.99 -19.51
C GLY A 90 -11.60 -27.08 -18.68
N ILE A 91 -11.16 -26.68 -17.50
CA ILE A 91 -11.89 -25.72 -16.65
C ILE A 91 -11.83 -24.32 -17.25
N THR A 92 -12.98 -23.67 -17.32
CA THR A 92 -13.15 -22.29 -17.79
C THR A 92 -13.14 -21.29 -16.62
N GLU A 93 -13.16 -20.00 -16.92
CA GLU A 93 -13.29 -18.93 -15.92
C GLU A 93 -14.58 -19.10 -15.09
N GLY A 94 -14.49 -18.86 -13.79
CA GLY A 94 -15.63 -18.89 -12.86
C GLY A 94 -15.39 -19.74 -11.62
N GLU A 95 -16.48 -19.96 -10.88
CA GLU A 95 -16.48 -20.82 -9.68
C GLU A 95 -16.94 -22.23 -10.06
N HIS A 96 -16.16 -23.22 -9.65
CA HIS A 96 -16.40 -24.62 -9.89
C HIS A 96 -16.29 -25.41 -8.58
N LYS A 97 -17.14 -26.43 -8.41
CA LYS A 97 -16.99 -27.43 -7.36
C LYS A 97 -16.41 -28.69 -7.96
N LEU A 98 -15.23 -29.08 -7.51
CA LEU A 98 -14.48 -30.18 -8.08
C LEU A 98 -14.23 -31.27 -7.04
N PRO A 99 -14.38 -32.54 -7.42
CA PRO A 99 -14.07 -33.68 -6.55
C PRO A 99 -12.57 -33.84 -6.39
N LEU A 100 -12.17 -34.36 -5.23
CA LEU A 100 -10.80 -34.65 -4.91
C LEU A 100 -10.41 -36.07 -5.33
N GLN A 101 -9.30 -36.20 -6.04
CA GLN A 101 -8.66 -37.47 -6.32
C GLN A 101 -7.54 -37.70 -5.28
N ILE A 102 -7.71 -38.69 -4.42
CA ILE A 102 -6.74 -38.95 -3.37
C ILE A 102 -5.67 -39.93 -3.86
N LYS A 103 -4.44 -39.42 -3.93
CA LYS A 103 -3.27 -40.26 -4.20
C LYS A 103 -2.77 -40.83 -2.89
N ILE A 104 -2.89 -42.16 -2.74
CA ILE A 104 -2.45 -42.91 -1.58
C ILE A 104 -1.56 -44.08 -1.99
N PRO A 105 -0.69 -44.58 -1.08
CA PRO A 105 0.11 -45.77 -1.27
C PRO A 105 -0.74 -47.05 -1.44
N ALA A 106 -0.17 -48.04 -2.10
CA ALA A 106 -0.79 -49.35 -2.24
C ALA A 106 -1.00 -50.01 -0.84
N GLY A 107 -2.14 -50.69 -0.68
CA GLY A 107 -2.52 -51.37 0.57
C GLY A 107 -3.27 -50.51 1.58
N LEU A 108 -3.56 -49.26 1.25
CA LEU A 108 -4.48 -48.38 1.94
C LEU A 108 -5.76 -48.16 1.12
N GLU A 109 -6.88 -47.94 1.80
CA GLU A 109 -8.18 -47.65 1.24
C GLU A 109 -8.69 -46.33 1.79
N VAL A 110 -9.31 -45.49 0.95
CA VAL A 110 -9.98 -44.25 1.37
C VAL A 110 -11.35 -44.62 1.93
N VAL A 111 -11.61 -44.35 3.18
CA VAL A 111 -12.91 -44.54 3.82
C VAL A 111 -13.78 -43.28 3.65
N SER A 112 -13.22 -42.12 3.86
CA SER A 112 -13.89 -40.84 3.64
C SER A 112 -12.90 -39.70 3.46
N VAL A 113 -13.33 -38.67 2.75
CA VAL A 113 -12.60 -37.41 2.52
C VAL A 113 -13.47 -36.27 3.03
N SER A 114 -12.88 -35.31 3.69
CA SER A 114 -13.62 -34.16 4.20
C SER A 114 -12.84 -32.86 3.99
N PRO A 115 -13.35 -31.94 3.17
CA PRO A 115 -14.55 -32.01 2.34
C PRO A 115 -14.38 -32.97 1.14
N GLU A 116 -15.47 -33.46 0.55
CA GLU A 116 -15.44 -34.33 -0.65
C GLU A 116 -15.18 -33.52 -1.93
N GLU A 117 -15.68 -32.29 -1.95
CA GLU A 117 -15.51 -31.35 -3.05
C GLU A 117 -14.88 -30.06 -2.53
N ILE A 118 -14.07 -29.42 -3.36
CA ILE A 118 -13.49 -28.09 -3.10
C ILE A 118 -14.03 -27.09 -4.11
N SER A 119 -14.40 -25.90 -3.59
CA SER A 119 -14.73 -24.76 -4.46
C SER A 119 -13.43 -24.15 -4.97
N VAL A 120 -13.31 -24.11 -6.28
CA VAL A 120 -12.18 -23.53 -7.02
C VAL A 120 -12.69 -22.37 -7.85
N SER A 121 -12.09 -21.19 -7.67
CA SER A 121 -12.33 -19.99 -8.48
C SER A 121 -11.17 -19.79 -9.43
N VAL A 122 -11.47 -19.79 -10.74
CA VAL A 122 -10.49 -19.55 -11.80
C VAL A 122 -10.73 -18.18 -12.40
N GLU A 123 -9.77 -17.29 -12.23
CA GLU A 123 -9.81 -15.91 -12.76
C GLU A 123 -8.67 -15.69 -13.75
N PRO A 124 -8.92 -15.15 -14.95
CA PRO A 124 -7.85 -14.81 -15.88
C PRO A 124 -6.97 -13.69 -15.33
N ILE A 125 -5.67 -13.80 -15.55
CA ILE A 125 -4.72 -12.73 -15.29
C ILE A 125 -4.80 -11.77 -16.47
N ILE A 126 -5.18 -10.53 -16.19
CA ILE A 126 -5.21 -9.46 -17.19
C ILE A 126 -4.13 -8.41 -16.90
N LYS A 127 -3.76 -7.68 -17.95
CA LYS A 127 -2.84 -6.55 -17.90
C LYS A 127 -3.58 -5.24 -18.17
N ARG A 128 -3.18 -4.18 -17.48
CA ARG A 128 -3.73 -2.85 -17.69
C ARG A 128 -2.67 -1.78 -17.43
N ILE A 129 -2.64 -0.76 -18.29
CA ILE A 129 -1.77 0.41 -18.11
C ILE A 129 -2.57 1.49 -17.38
N LEU A 130 -2.02 2.00 -16.29
CA LEU A 130 -2.65 3.03 -15.47
C LEU A 130 -1.72 4.21 -15.25
N PRO A 131 -2.29 5.44 -15.13
CA PRO A 131 -1.51 6.62 -14.82
C PRO A 131 -1.01 6.57 -13.36
N VAL A 132 0.20 7.10 -13.15
CA VAL A 132 0.78 7.28 -11.83
C VAL A 132 0.37 8.64 -11.27
N SER A 133 -0.24 8.64 -10.09
CA SER A 133 -0.60 9.84 -9.35
C SER A 133 0.44 10.10 -8.26
N ILE A 134 1.11 11.25 -8.32
CA ILE A 134 2.11 11.64 -7.32
C ILE A 134 1.39 12.33 -6.17
N VAL A 135 1.62 11.86 -4.95
CA VAL A 135 1.11 12.47 -3.72
C VAL A 135 2.30 12.89 -2.87
N SER A 136 2.42 14.18 -2.61
CA SER A 136 3.47 14.72 -1.75
C SER A 136 3.06 14.61 -0.28
N THR A 137 3.97 14.14 0.57
CA THR A 137 3.80 14.00 2.03
C THR A 137 4.91 14.76 2.76
N GLY A 138 4.58 15.39 3.89
CA GLY A 138 5.54 16.26 4.60
C GLY A 138 5.49 17.70 4.14
N THR A 139 6.47 18.49 4.58
CA THR A 139 6.57 19.93 4.30
C THR A 139 7.99 20.27 3.88
N LEU A 140 8.11 21.23 2.98
CA LEU A 140 9.39 21.86 2.65
C LEU A 140 9.73 22.92 3.71
N ASP A 141 10.99 23.36 3.72
CA ASP A 141 11.42 24.49 4.57
C ASP A 141 10.70 25.77 4.18
N ASP A 142 10.67 26.74 5.10
CA ASP A 142 9.97 28.02 4.92
C ASP A 142 10.35 28.73 3.61
N GLY A 143 9.32 29.08 2.84
CA GLY A 143 9.44 29.78 1.57
C GLY A 143 9.81 28.88 0.39
N ALA A 144 9.90 27.58 0.57
CA ALA A 144 10.09 26.62 -0.51
C ALA A 144 8.73 26.04 -0.97
N VAL A 145 8.54 25.88 -2.26
CA VAL A 145 7.34 25.27 -2.86
C VAL A 145 7.75 24.28 -3.95
N VAL A 146 6.96 23.21 -4.09
CA VAL A 146 7.13 22.27 -5.21
C VAL A 146 6.71 22.98 -6.50
N ALA A 147 7.66 23.23 -7.37
CA ALA A 147 7.40 23.82 -8.68
C ALA A 147 6.89 22.77 -9.67
N LYS A 148 7.49 21.57 -9.63
CA LYS A 148 7.11 20.48 -10.54
C LYS A 148 7.62 19.14 -10.01
N ASN A 149 6.81 18.10 -10.19
CA ASN A 149 7.23 16.71 -10.05
C ASN A 149 7.41 16.10 -11.45
N VAL A 150 8.58 15.54 -11.72
CA VAL A 150 8.90 14.90 -13.00
C VAL A 150 9.17 13.42 -12.73
N PRO A 151 8.18 12.54 -12.93
CA PRO A 151 8.37 11.10 -12.81
C PRO A 151 9.15 10.56 -14.01
N GLU A 152 9.87 9.46 -13.83
CA GLU A 152 10.54 8.70 -14.90
C GLU A 152 9.55 8.22 -15.97
N SER A 153 8.34 7.83 -15.54
CA SER A 153 7.23 7.46 -16.42
C SER A 153 5.90 7.97 -15.86
N THR A 154 5.00 8.37 -16.73
CA THR A 154 3.64 8.80 -16.34
C THR A 154 2.67 7.65 -16.18
N ASN A 155 3.01 6.47 -16.71
CA ASN A 155 2.16 5.28 -16.69
C ASN A 155 2.95 4.07 -16.20
N VAL A 156 2.23 3.07 -15.68
CA VAL A 156 2.78 1.79 -15.26
C VAL A 156 1.82 0.65 -15.65
N GLU A 157 2.37 -0.46 -16.14
CA GLU A 157 1.61 -1.69 -16.38
C GLU A 157 1.39 -2.41 -15.05
N ILE A 158 0.15 -2.79 -14.81
CA ILE A 158 -0.26 -3.66 -13.71
C ILE A 158 -0.80 -4.96 -14.26
N SER A 159 -0.60 -6.07 -13.55
CA SER A 159 -1.16 -7.38 -13.89
C SER A 159 -1.70 -8.08 -12.66
N GLY A 160 -2.70 -8.94 -12.85
CA GLY A 160 -3.30 -9.70 -11.76
C GLY A 160 -4.67 -10.28 -12.15
N PRO A 161 -5.34 -10.93 -11.18
CA PRO A 161 -6.70 -11.41 -11.38
C PRO A 161 -7.63 -10.29 -11.84
N ARG A 162 -8.54 -10.59 -12.79
CA ARG A 162 -9.41 -9.59 -13.41
C ARG A 162 -10.11 -8.70 -12.41
N LEU A 163 -10.80 -9.29 -11.41
CA LEU A 163 -11.53 -8.53 -10.40
C LEU A 163 -10.63 -7.63 -9.54
N ALA A 164 -9.39 -8.04 -9.30
CA ALA A 164 -8.42 -7.22 -8.58
C ALA A 164 -7.95 -6.03 -9.43
N VAL A 165 -7.61 -6.27 -10.71
CA VAL A 165 -7.17 -5.22 -11.66
C VAL A 165 -8.27 -4.19 -11.93
N GLU A 166 -9.54 -4.63 -12.07
CA GLU A 166 -10.69 -3.73 -12.29
C GLU A 166 -10.96 -2.79 -11.11
N ARG A 167 -10.68 -3.25 -9.88
CA ARG A 167 -10.77 -2.41 -8.66
C ARG A 167 -9.70 -1.35 -8.59
N VAL A 168 -8.54 -1.54 -9.24
CA VAL A 168 -7.49 -0.53 -9.24
C VAL A 168 -7.93 0.65 -10.11
N LYS A 169 -8.00 1.84 -9.52
CA LYS A 169 -8.35 3.08 -10.24
C LYS A 169 -7.13 3.90 -10.59
N LYS A 170 -6.09 3.87 -9.77
CA LYS A 170 -4.83 4.59 -10.00
C LYS A 170 -3.68 3.93 -9.24
N VAL A 171 -2.47 4.26 -9.65
CA VAL A 171 -1.25 3.90 -8.93
C VAL A 171 -0.70 5.16 -8.26
N ILE A 172 -0.46 5.09 -6.95
CA ILE A 172 0.05 6.23 -6.17
C ILE A 172 1.55 6.06 -5.94
N ALA A 173 2.28 7.17 -6.15
CA ALA A 173 3.67 7.35 -5.76
C ALA A 173 3.72 8.42 -4.65
N SER A 174 4.06 8.04 -3.42
CA SER A 174 4.13 8.97 -2.28
C SER A 174 5.54 9.54 -2.14
N VAL A 175 5.67 10.84 -2.40
CA VAL A 175 6.95 11.56 -2.36
C VAL A 175 7.09 12.27 -1.02
N PRO A 176 8.06 11.88 -0.18
CA PRO A 176 8.36 12.62 1.04
C PRO A 176 9.06 13.94 0.71
N LEU A 177 8.45 15.04 1.12
CA LEU A 177 9.02 16.38 0.96
C LEU A 177 9.91 16.73 2.15
N SER A 178 11.11 17.24 1.88
CA SER A 178 12.04 17.74 2.91
C SER A 178 13.03 18.71 2.30
N GLY A 179 13.52 19.66 3.13
CA GLY A 179 14.53 20.64 2.72
C GLY A 179 13.99 21.73 1.80
N SER A 180 14.88 22.47 1.15
CA SER A 180 14.59 23.65 0.33
C SER A 180 15.15 23.57 -1.10
N ASN A 181 15.82 22.47 -1.44
CA ASN A 181 16.46 22.27 -2.74
C ASN A 181 15.75 21.19 -3.55
N SER A 182 15.90 21.23 -4.88
CA SER A 182 15.43 20.17 -5.77
C SER A 182 16.19 18.87 -5.49
N PHE A 183 15.49 17.74 -5.53
CA PHE A 183 16.04 16.41 -5.26
C PHE A 183 15.41 15.35 -6.13
N ALA A 184 16.06 14.21 -6.24
CA ALA A 184 15.52 13.00 -6.84
C ALA A 184 15.29 11.95 -5.76
N VAL A 185 14.18 11.27 -5.83
CA VAL A 185 13.82 10.22 -4.85
C VAL A 185 13.16 9.04 -5.55
N GLU A 186 13.58 7.84 -5.18
CA GLU A 186 12.93 6.62 -5.60
C GLU A 186 11.83 6.26 -4.59
N VAL A 187 10.59 6.14 -5.07
CA VAL A 187 9.42 5.89 -4.22
C VAL A 187 8.68 4.63 -4.66
N PRO A 188 8.16 3.84 -3.72
CA PRO A 188 7.38 2.66 -4.03
C PRO A 188 6.04 3.04 -4.66
N LEU A 189 5.62 2.24 -5.64
CA LEU A 189 4.32 2.36 -6.29
C LEU A 189 3.26 1.54 -5.54
N SER A 190 2.08 2.10 -5.39
CA SER A 190 0.97 1.45 -4.70
C SER A 190 -0.31 1.49 -5.54
N PRO A 191 -0.80 0.34 -6.03
CA PRO A 191 -2.10 0.26 -6.70
C PRO A 191 -3.23 0.44 -5.68
N VAL A 192 -4.13 1.38 -5.93
CA VAL A 192 -5.22 1.73 -5.02
C VAL A 192 -6.57 1.76 -5.72
N ASP A 193 -7.62 1.51 -4.94
CA ASP A 193 -9.01 1.64 -5.35
C ASP A 193 -9.50 3.11 -5.36
N ASP A 194 -10.78 3.32 -5.58
CA ASP A 194 -11.45 4.62 -5.58
C ASP A 194 -11.38 5.34 -4.21
N LYS A 195 -11.27 4.57 -3.12
CA LYS A 195 -11.16 5.07 -1.74
C LYS A 195 -9.71 5.28 -1.29
N GLY A 196 -8.73 5.03 -2.17
CA GLY A 196 -7.30 5.14 -1.85
C GLY A 196 -6.74 3.96 -1.06
N LYS A 197 -7.49 2.87 -0.92
CA LYS A 197 -7.04 1.66 -0.22
C LYS A 197 -6.20 0.79 -1.17
N LYS A 198 -5.06 0.29 -0.70
CA LYS A 198 -4.18 -0.61 -1.47
C LYS A 198 -4.91 -1.90 -1.85
N VAL A 199 -4.88 -2.22 -3.14
CA VAL A 199 -5.42 -3.47 -3.70
C VAL A 199 -4.33 -4.54 -3.65
N LYS A 200 -4.66 -5.70 -3.05
CA LYS A 200 -3.77 -6.86 -2.98
C LYS A 200 -3.91 -7.73 -4.24
N GLY A 201 -2.90 -8.58 -4.49
CA GLY A 201 -2.90 -9.52 -5.63
C GLY A 201 -2.57 -8.85 -6.97
N ILE A 202 -2.04 -7.63 -6.96
CA ILE A 202 -1.59 -6.91 -8.15
C ILE A 202 -0.06 -6.98 -8.22
N THR A 203 0.43 -7.37 -9.38
CA THR A 203 1.84 -7.30 -9.76
C THR A 203 2.05 -6.04 -10.59
N LEU A 204 3.03 -5.24 -10.22
CA LEU A 204 3.47 -4.05 -10.95
C LEU A 204 4.69 -4.41 -11.80
N GLU A 205 4.77 -3.92 -13.04
CA GLU A 205 5.96 -4.04 -13.89
C GLU A 205 7.19 -3.42 -13.22
N LYS A 206 7.00 -2.24 -12.60
CA LYS A 206 8.00 -1.58 -11.75
C LYS A 206 7.43 -1.42 -10.34
N GLN A 207 8.16 -1.87 -9.33
CA GLN A 207 7.72 -1.76 -7.93
C GLN A 207 7.98 -0.37 -7.34
N SER A 208 8.96 0.35 -7.89
CA SER A 208 9.33 1.71 -7.51
C SER A 208 9.56 2.58 -8.74
N MET A 209 9.60 3.90 -8.55
CA MET A 209 9.82 4.87 -9.62
C MET A 209 10.65 6.03 -9.11
N LEU A 210 11.61 6.48 -9.94
CA LEU A 210 12.37 7.68 -9.70
C LEU A 210 11.53 8.91 -10.01
N ILE A 211 11.45 9.85 -9.07
CA ILE A 211 10.74 11.12 -9.24
C ILE A 211 11.71 12.26 -8.95
N ASN A 212 11.88 13.15 -9.92
CA ASN A 212 12.62 14.39 -9.74
C ASN A 212 11.67 15.48 -9.24
N VAL A 213 11.90 15.96 -8.02
CA VAL A 213 11.14 17.03 -7.38
C VAL A 213 11.87 18.35 -7.60
N MET A 214 11.30 19.21 -8.40
CA MET A 214 11.81 20.57 -8.61
C MET A 214 11.23 21.48 -7.54
N VAL A 215 12.08 22.07 -6.72
CA VAL A 215 11.73 23.00 -5.65
C VAL A 215 12.15 24.39 -6.07
N SER A 216 11.26 25.36 -5.92
CA SER A 216 11.54 26.77 -6.09
C SER A 216 11.28 27.54 -4.80
N LYS A 217 11.91 28.69 -4.63
CA LYS A 217 11.55 29.60 -3.53
C LYS A 217 10.22 30.23 -3.86
N GLY A 218 9.21 29.95 -3.06
CA GLY A 218 7.90 30.59 -3.17
C GLY A 218 7.93 32.05 -2.73
N MET A 219 7.00 32.84 -3.23
CA MET A 219 6.75 34.17 -2.69
C MET A 219 5.88 34.03 -1.43
N ALA A 220 6.41 34.44 -0.30
CA ALA A 220 5.63 34.55 0.94
C ALA A 220 4.78 35.82 0.89
N LYS A 221 3.66 35.84 1.62
CA LYS A 221 2.80 37.01 1.78
C LYS A 221 2.86 37.50 3.22
N LYS A 222 2.87 38.82 3.39
CA LYS A 222 2.84 39.45 4.70
C LYS A 222 1.97 40.71 4.65
N GLU A 223 1.09 40.87 5.64
CA GLU A 223 0.37 42.13 5.85
C GLU A 223 1.23 43.07 6.66
N ILE A 224 1.30 44.34 6.20
CA ILE A 224 2.18 45.30 6.80
C ILE A 224 1.58 46.72 6.83
N GLY A 225 1.78 47.44 7.88
CA GLY A 225 1.32 48.83 8.03
C GLY A 225 2.09 49.81 7.16
N VAL A 226 1.42 50.81 6.64
CA VAL A 226 2.01 51.94 5.89
C VAL A 226 2.07 53.16 6.77
N ARG A 227 3.26 53.73 6.89
CA ARG A 227 3.54 54.94 7.67
C ARG A 227 3.88 56.10 6.74
N PRO A 228 3.21 57.26 6.87
CA PRO A 228 3.54 58.42 6.09
C PRO A 228 4.87 59.05 6.61
N VAL A 229 5.73 59.44 5.70
CA VAL A 229 6.99 60.11 6.01
C VAL A 229 6.84 61.59 5.69
N PHE A 230 7.10 62.47 6.66
CA PHE A 230 7.06 63.92 6.48
C PHE A 230 8.45 64.52 6.50
N THR A 231 8.65 65.56 5.66
CA THR A 231 9.90 66.30 5.55
C THR A 231 9.71 67.72 5.89
N THR A 232 10.06 68.51 6.46
CA THR A 232 9.85 69.92 6.83
C THR A 232 8.78 70.14 7.87
N ASP A 233 9.03 71.10 8.71
CA ASP A 233 8.10 71.52 9.74
C ASP A 233 7.00 72.43 9.15
N LEU A 234 5.91 72.48 9.90
CA LEU A 234 4.82 73.40 9.62
C LEU A 234 5.26 74.89 9.87
N PRO A 235 4.63 75.86 9.22
CA PRO A 235 4.85 77.29 9.46
C PRO A 235 4.59 77.66 10.96
N GLU A 236 5.19 78.74 11.43
CA GLU A 236 4.92 79.30 12.75
C GLU A 236 3.42 79.55 12.94
N GLY A 237 2.90 79.21 14.13
CA GLY A 237 1.48 79.33 14.44
C GLY A 237 0.60 78.11 14.08
N TYR A 238 1.22 77.02 13.57
CA TYR A 238 0.49 75.80 13.25
C TYR A 238 1.13 74.58 13.86
N SER A 239 0.30 73.55 14.17
CA SER A 239 0.74 72.29 14.74
C SER A 239 0.13 71.11 13.96
N PHE A 240 0.85 69.98 14.01
CA PHE A 240 0.40 68.72 13.39
C PHE A 240 -0.70 68.10 14.27
N GLY A 241 -1.92 67.96 13.69
CA GLY A 241 -3.08 67.35 14.35
C GLY A 241 -3.17 65.86 14.22
N GLY A 242 -2.48 65.30 13.23
CA GLY A 242 -2.47 63.86 12.96
C GLY A 242 -2.43 63.54 11.49
N ALA A 243 -2.23 62.28 11.13
CA ALA A 243 -2.34 61.80 9.75
C ALA A 243 -3.06 60.43 9.72
N ARG A 244 -3.91 60.29 8.73
CA ARG A 244 -4.60 59.03 8.41
C ARG A 244 -4.16 58.55 7.02
N VAL A 245 -3.88 57.25 6.95
CA VAL A 245 -3.45 56.58 5.71
C VAL A 245 -4.51 55.60 5.27
N THR A 246 -4.92 55.62 4.01
CA THR A 246 -5.91 54.74 3.40
C THR A 246 -5.40 54.13 2.10
N PRO A 247 -5.25 52.79 1.99
CA PRO A 247 -5.32 51.79 3.07
C PRO A 247 -4.16 51.92 4.07
N SER A 248 -4.43 51.65 5.36
CA SER A 248 -3.40 51.70 6.41
C SER A 248 -2.56 50.42 6.48
N VAL A 249 -3.03 49.33 5.86
CA VAL A 249 -2.34 48.01 5.77
C VAL A 249 -2.40 47.56 4.33
N VAL A 250 -1.29 47.02 3.85
CA VAL A 250 -1.15 46.44 2.49
C VAL A 250 -0.54 45.04 2.60
N THR A 251 -0.91 44.16 1.66
CA THR A 251 -0.29 42.83 1.54
C THR A 251 0.93 42.94 0.64
N ILE A 252 2.09 42.51 1.14
CA ILE A 252 3.33 42.42 0.37
C ILE A 252 3.70 40.98 0.07
N GLU A 253 4.30 40.75 -1.09
CA GLU A 253 4.76 39.44 -1.57
C GLU A 253 6.27 39.53 -1.90
N GLY A 254 7.01 38.51 -1.49
CA GLY A 254 8.45 38.42 -1.72
C GLY A 254 9.07 37.18 -1.09
N SER A 255 10.41 37.05 -1.16
CA SER A 255 11.06 35.93 -0.46
C SER A 255 10.86 36.05 1.06
N ALA A 256 10.67 34.91 1.76
CA ALA A 256 10.47 34.90 3.22
C ALA A 256 11.59 35.64 3.95
N THR A 257 12.84 35.52 3.49
CA THR A 257 14.02 36.20 4.05
C THR A 257 13.99 37.73 3.86
N THR A 258 13.42 38.19 2.75
CA THR A 258 13.24 39.64 2.51
C THR A 258 12.10 40.20 3.35
N LEU A 259 10.95 39.48 3.39
CA LEU A 259 9.79 39.91 4.16
C LEU A 259 10.01 39.91 5.67
N ALA A 260 10.89 39.02 6.17
CA ALA A 260 11.27 39.01 7.61
C ALA A 260 11.96 40.30 8.04
N LYS A 261 12.65 41.00 7.13
CA LYS A 261 13.35 42.25 7.40
C LYS A 261 12.48 43.51 7.30
N VAL A 262 11.28 43.37 6.70
CA VAL A 262 10.35 44.50 6.52
C VAL A 262 9.34 44.51 7.66
N ASN A 263 9.42 45.54 8.52
CA ASN A 263 8.53 45.71 9.67
C ASN A 263 7.43 46.75 9.41
N GLU A 264 7.70 47.75 8.60
CA GLU A 264 6.78 48.81 8.17
C GLU A 264 7.17 49.31 6.76
N LEU A 265 6.26 49.93 6.05
CA LEU A 265 6.51 50.60 4.75
C LEU A 265 6.36 52.11 4.91
N GLY A 266 7.37 52.83 4.47
CA GLY A 266 7.31 54.27 4.38
C GLY A 266 6.70 54.75 3.06
N THR A 267 6.11 55.93 3.06
CA THR A 267 5.73 56.62 1.81
C THR A 267 6.90 57.45 1.29
N VAL A 268 6.79 57.88 0.03
CA VAL A 268 7.62 59.01 -0.47
C VAL A 268 7.40 60.18 0.45
N PRO A 269 8.47 60.92 0.82
CA PRO A 269 8.38 62.03 1.77
C PRO A 269 7.38 63.12 1.34
N ILE A 270 6.55 63.53 2.26
CA ILE A 270 5.54 64.58 2.06
C ILE A 270 6.03 65.86 2.73
N SER A 271 6.20 66.92 1.94
CA SER A 271 6.58 68.24 2.47
C SER A 271 5.40 68.93 3.13
N LEU A 272 5.56 69.41 4.38
CA LEU A 272 4.59 70.21 5.12
C LEU A 272 4.85 71.73 4.96
N ALA A 273 5.89 72.14 4.20
CA ALA A 273 6.24 73.52 4.01
C ALA A 273 5.07 74.34 3.43
N GLY A 274 4.71 75.44 4.11
CA GLY A 274 3.67 76.35 3.67
C GLY A 274 2.23 75.87 3.82
N MET A 275 2.03 74.69 4.46
CA MET A 275 0.70 74.12 4.71
C MET A 275 0.04 74.74 5.93
N THR A 276 -1.13 75.34 5.76
CA THR A 276 -1.86 76.05 6.85
C THR A 276 -3.27 75.49 7.06
N LYS A 277 -3.68 74.49 6.24
CA LYS A 277 -5.00 73.86 6.29
C LYS A 277 -4.86 72.35 6.14
N PRO A 278 -5.83 71.55 6.67
CA PRO A 278 -5.89 70.11 6.36
C PRO A 278 -5.89 69.86 4.87
N PHE A 279 -5.19 68.76 4.49
CA PHE A 279 -5.10 68.36 3.06
C PHE A 279 -5.08 66.85 2.90
N SER A 280 -5.41 66.35 1.73
CA SER A 280 -5.32 64.96 1.34
C SER A 280 -4.40 64.85 0.11
N ARG A 281 -3.53 63.86 0.10
CA ARG A 281 -2.60 63.64 -1.03
C ARG A 281 -2.42 62.13 -1.27
N ILE A 282 -2.41 61.70 -2.55
CA ILE A 282 -2.00 60.37 -2.94
C ILE A 282 -0.49 60.34 -3.08
N VAL A 283 0.14 59.39 -2.40
CA VAL A 283 1.60 59.23 -2.38
C VAL A 283 1.98 57.76 -2.59
N ARG A 284 3.14 57.58 -3.23
CA ARG A 284 3.68 56.22 -3.46
C ARG A 284 4.28 55.64 -2.20
N ILE A 285 4.14 54.33 -2.06
CA ILE A 285 4.81 53.52 -1.05
C ILE A 285 6.21 53.19 -1.56
N LEU A 286 7.21 53.31 -0.66
CA LEU A 286 8.59 52.92 -0.93
C LEU A 286 8.73 51.41 -0.65
N LEU A 287 8.85 50.62 -1.73
CA LEU A 287 8.99 49.17 -1.64
C LEU A 287 10.48 48.77 -1.67
N PRO A 288 10.95 47.89 -0.78
CA PRO A 288 12.28 47.31 -0.87
C PRO A 288 12.46 46.47 -2.13
N GLY A 289 13.70 46.30 -2.59
CA GLY A 289 13.99 45.46 -3.76
C GLY A 289 13.50 44.02 -3.61
N GLY A 290 12.82 43.49 -4.63
CA GLY A 290 12.30 42.12 -4.63
C GLY A 290 10.98 41.93 -3.86
N VAL A 291 10.29 43.05 -3.51
CA VAL A 291 8.96 43.05 -2.88
C VAL A 291 7.94 43.67 -3.82
N VAL A 292 6.79 43.01 -3.93
CA VAL A 292 5.61 43.51 -4.65
C VAL A 292 4.52 43.80 -3.63
N SER A 293 3.68 44.80 -3.85
CA SER A 293 2.60 45.20 -2.93
C SER A 293 1.24 45.17 -3.64
N SER A 294 0.17 44.88 -2.90
CA SER A 294 -1.22 44.94 -3.39
C SER A 294 -1.67 46.37 -3.72
N ALA A 295 -1.03 47.36 -3.11
CA ALA A 295 -1.22 48.78 -3.45
C ALA A 295 0.15 49.47 -3.58
N ILE A 296 0.33 50.29 -4.62
CA ILE A 296 1.56 51.03 -4.87
C ILE A 296 1.46 52.47 -4.34
N GLU A 297 0.23 52.95 -4.15
CA GLU A 297 -0.10 54.30 -3.70
C GLU A 297 -1.11 54.22 -2.56
N VAL A 298 -1.03 55.19 -1.66
CA VAL A 298 -1.97 55.36 -0.55
C VAL A 298 -2.40 56.83 -0.47
N THR A 299 -3.59 57.06 0.01
CA THR A 299 -4.10 58.40 0.31
C THR A 299 -3.69 58.76 1.74
N VAL A 300 -3.00 59.86 1.90
CA VAL A 300 -2.63 60.39 3.21
C VAL A 300 -3.41 61.69 3.46
N GLU A 301 -4.26 61.65 4.47
CA GLU A 301 -4.98 62.82 5.01
C GLU A 301 -4.23 63.37 6.17
N VAL A 302 -3.97 64.67 6.15
CA VAL A 302 -3.20 65.36 7.18
C VAL A 302 -4.03 66.45 7.82
N ASP A 303 -4.16 66.38 9.14
CA ASP A 303 -4.84 67.42 9.90
C ASP A 303 -3.82 68.45 10.44
N ILE A 304 -4.13 69.72 10.21
CA ILE A 304 -3.30 70.86 10.69
C ILE A 304 -4.19 71.71 11.62
N LEU A 305 -3.66 71.94 12.78
CA LEU A 305 -4.33 72.75 13.84
C LEU A 305 -3.60 74.09 13.99
N ARG A 306 -4.36 75.15 14.18
CA ARG A 306 -3.76 76.47 14.53
C ARG A 306 -3.38 76.47 16.00
N LYS A 307 -2.15 76.93 16.30
CA LYS A 307 -1.77 77.19 17.68
C LYS A 307 -2.39 78.50 18.13
N ASP A 308 -3.13 78.44 19.24
CA ASP A 308 -3.67 79.63 19.88
C ASP A 308 -2.57 80.47 20.54
#